data_efcf34e8f460f36b4c02dc4b684b9570
#
_entry.id   efcf34e8f460f36b4c02dc4b684b9570
#
_cell.length_a   1.000
_cell.length_b   1.000
_cell.length_c   1.000
_cell.angle_alpha   90.00
_cell.angle_beta   90.00
_cell.angle_gamma   90.00
#
_symmetry.space_group_name_H-M   'P 1'
#
loop_
_entity.id
_entity.type
_entity.pdbx_description
1 polymer ?
#
loop_
_entity_poly.entity_id
_entity_poly.type
_entity_poly.pdbx_seq_one_letter_code
_entity_poly.pdbx_strand_id
1 'polypeptide(L)'
;SFIHKENEFDEYKEEILLPHNISQNGPFTSIGDVNKDGLNDIFIGGALGQGGLLYIQTESESFVENSSQPWSQDKDSEDLGALFFDVDKDNDLDLYITSGSSEYSQGNPLLKDRLYINDGSGNFTKNENAVPNIYESTECVKTSDVDNDGDLDLFIGTRLISGKYGFPASS
;
A
#
# COMPACT_ATOMS: atom_id res chain seq x y z
N SER A 1 2.18 -18.09 -9.43
CA SER A 1 1.46 -18.04 -8.14
C SER A 1 2.23 -17.15 -7.17
N PHE A 2 1.55 -16.20 -6.54
CA PHE A 2 2.12 -15.35 -5.50
C PHE A 2 2.22 -16.12 -4.18
N ILE A 3 3.33 -15.97 -3.48
CA ILE A 3 3.52 -16.43 -2.10
C ILE A 3 4.02 -15.23 -1.31
N HIS A 4 3.20 -14.74 -0.40
CA HIS A 4 3.59 -13.70 0.54
C HIS A 4 4.59 -14.27 1.54
N LYS A 5 5.73 -13.60 1.69
CA LYS A 5 6.82 -14.12 2.51
C LYS A 5 7.32 -13.03 3.44
N GLU A 6 6.95 -13.13 4.70
CA GLU A 6 7.40 -12.24 5.75
C GLU A 6 8.84 -12.52 6.20
N ASN A 7 9.47 -11.49 6.75
CA ASN A 7 10.78 -11.60 7.38
C ASN A 7 10.69 -12.31 8.74
N GLU A 8 11.79 -12.93 9.14
CA GLU A 8 11.96 -13.38 10.52
C GLU A 8 12.46 -12.20 11.37
N PHE A 9 11.54 -11.49 12.01
CA PHE A 9 11.84 -10.39 12.91
C PHE A 9 11.31 -10.71 14.32
N ASP A 10 12.16 -10.55 15.35
CA ASP A 10 11.81 -10.81 16.73
C ASP A 10 11.55 -9.49 17.46
N GLU A 11 10.33 -9.00 17.37
CA GLU A 11 9.86 -7.76 18.00
C GLU A 11 9.97 -7.77 19.51
N TYR A 12 9.82 -8.95 20.13
CA TYR A 12 9.88 -9.08 21.59
C TYR A 12 11.25 -8.76 22.20
N LYS A 13 12.29 -8.69 21.36
CA LYS A 13 13.62 -8.20 21.82
C LYS A 13 13.62 -6.73 22.16
N GLU A 14 12.82 -5.94 21.44
CA GLU A 14 12.75 -4.49 21.60
C GLU A 14 11.53 -4.07 22.41
N GLU A 15 10.40 -4.76 22.21
CA GLU A 15 9.10 -4.44 22.81
C GLU A 15 8.50 -5.66 23.54
N ILE A 16 9.04 -5.96 24.71
CA ILE A 16 8.69 -7.16 25.52
C ILE A 16 7.22 -7.23 25.97
N LEU A 17 6.47 -6.13 25.89
CA LEU A 17 5.07 -6.04 26.29
C LEU A 17 4.09 -6.21 25.14
N LEU A 18 4.54 -6.51 23.92
CA LEU A 18 3.65 -6.76 22.80
C LEU A 18 2.75 -7.98 23.06
N PRO A 19 1.45 -7.88 22.82
CA PRO A 19 0.52 -9.00 23.03
C PRO A 19 0.62 -10.07 21.92
N HIS A 20 1.11 -9.69 20.73
CA HIS A 20 1.30 -10.54 19.55
C HIS A 20 2.28 -9.87 18.59
N ASN A 21 2.80 -10.62 17.63
CA ASN A 21 3.64 -10.08 16.57
C ASN A 21 2.84 -9.10 15.71
N ILE A 22 3.46 -7.98 15.37
CA ILE A 22 2.89 -6.91 14.54
C ILE A 22 3.67 -6.71 13.23
N SER A 23 4.81 -7.38 13.05
CA SER A 23 5.65 -7.37 11.85
C SER A 23 5.17 -8.32 10.75
N GLN A 24 4.22 -9.21 11.04
CA GLN A 24 3.76 -10.22 10.09
C GLN A 24 2.30 -9.95 9.72
N ASN A 25 2.10 -8.99 8.83
CA ASN A 25 0.78 -8.59 8.36
C ASN A 25 0.69 -8.68 6.83
N GLY A 26 -0.48 -9.06 6.35
CA GLY A 26 -0.71 -9.10 4.91
C GLY A 26 -1.02 -10.50 4.38
N PRO A 27 -1.03 -10.66 3.05
CA PRO A 27 -0.93 -9.57 2.07
C PRO A 27 -2.17 -8.68 2.05
N PHE A 28 -1.98 -7.38 1.87
CA PHE A 28 -3.07 -6.44 1.60
C PHE A 28 -3.38 -6.39 0.11
N THR A 29 -4.65 -6.17 -0.24
CA THR A 29 -5.08 -6.21 -1.63
C THR A 29 -5.97 -5.03 -1.98
N SER A 30 -5.94 -4.62 -3.26
CA SER A 30 -6.92 -3.72 -3.86
C SER A 30 -7.46 -4.33 -5.15
N ILE A 31 -8.74 -4.10 -5.43
CA ILE A 31 -9.44 -4.65 -6.59
C ILE A 31 -10.07 -3.51 -7.38
N GLY A 32 -9.88 -3.51 -8.69
CA GLY A 32 -10.46 -2.52 -9.61
C GLY A 32 -10.07 -2.79 -11.06
N ASP A 33 -10.83 -2.22 -11.98
CA ASP A 33 -10.55 -2.27 -13.41
C ASP A 33 -9.50 -1.18 -13.75
N VAL A 34 -8.23 -1.56 -13.84
CA VAL A 34 -7.14 -0.58 -14.05
C VAL A 34 -6.79 -0.36 -15.52
N ASN A 35 -7.35 -1.18 -16.42
CA ASN A 35 -7.08 -1.09 -17.86
C ASN A 35 -8.34 -0.76 -18.69
N LYS A 36 -9.48 -0.52 -18.03
CA LYS A 36 -10.77 -0.15 -18.63
C LYS A 36 -11.35 -1.22 -19.58
N ASP A 37 -11.07 -2.49 -19.30
CA ASP A 37 -11.63 -3.62 -20.07
C ASP A 37 -12.96 -4.18 -19.52
N GLY A 38 -13.41 -3.64 -18.36
CA GLY A 38 -14.63 -4.04 -17.69
C GLY A 38 -14.46 -5.22 -16.73
N LEU A 39 -13.25 -5.74 -16.56
CA LEU A 39 -12.91 -6.80 -15.62
C LEU A 39 -12.16 -6.25 -14.41
N ASN A 40 -12.27 -6.91 -13.27
CA ASN A 40 -11.59 -6.46 -12.07
C ASN A 40 -10.18 -7.08 -11.97
N ASP A 41 -9.19 -6.22 -11.92
CA ASP A 41 -7.81 -6.56 -11.67
C ASP A 41 -7.50 -6.58 -10.17
N ILE A 42 -6.39 -7.19 -9.79
CA ILE A 42 -6.01 -7.37 -8.39
C ILE A 42 -4.57 -6.90 -8.17
N PHE A 43 -4.38 -5.93 -7.30
CA PHE A 43 -3.09 -5.64 -6.70
C PHE A 43 -2.95 -6.43 -5.40
N ILE A 44 -1.78 -7.03 -5.20
CA ILE A 44 -1.40 -7.73 -3.97
C ILE A 44 -0.11 -7.11 -3.45
N GLY A 45 -0.18 -6.55 -2.25
CA GLY A 45 0.96 -5.91 -1.58
C GLY A 45 2.04 -6.91 -1.18
N GLY A 46 3.26 -6.44 -1.14
CA GLY A 46 4.44 -7.22 -0.74
C GLY A 46 4.84 -7.00 0.71
N ALA A 47 5.45 -8.01 1.31
CA ALA A 47 6.15 -7.89 2.58
C ALA A 47 7.49 -7.15 2.40
N LEU A 48 8.16 -6.82 3.50
CA LEU A 48 9.47 -6.20 3.46
C LEU A 48 10.47 -7.05 2.64
N GLY A 49 11.08 -6.42 1.64
CA GLY A 49 11.97 -7.08 0.67
C GLY A 49 11.27 -7.76 -0.50
N GLN A 50 9.93 -7.74 -0.54
CA GLN A 50 9.11 -8.30 -1.62
C GLN A 50 8.27 -7.18 -2.25
N GLY A 51 8.42 -6.94 -3.55
CA GLY A 51 7.55 -5.99 -4.27
C GLY A 51 6.13 -6.52 -4.44
N GLY A 52 5.15 -5.62 -4.41
CA GLY A 52 3.77 -5.96 -4.74
C GLY A 52 3.61 -6.48 -6.18
N LEU A 53 2.49 -7.15 -6.45
CA LEU A 53 2.17 -7.69 -7.77
C LEU A 53 0.80 -7.21 -8.25
N LEU A 54 0.72 -6.89 -9.53
CA LEU A 54 -0.54 -6.60 -10.22
C LEU A 54 -0.90 -7.80 -11.12
N TYR A 55 -2.12 -8.26 -10.98
CA TYR A 55 -2.72 -9.30 -11.81
C TYR A 55 -3.86 -8.72 -12.61
N ILE A 56 -3.75 -8.80 -13.92
CA ILE A 56 -4.78 -8.41 -14.89
C ILE A 56 -5.71 -9.59 -15.14
N GLN A 57 -7.01 -9.39 -14.95
CA GLN A 57 -8.02 -10.39 -15.31
C GLN A 57 -8.21 -10.42 -16.82
N THR A 58 -8.45 -11.60 -17.37
CA THR A 58 -8.69 -11.80 -18.80
C THR A 58 -10.12 -12.32 -19.05
N GLU A 59 -10.64 -12.15 -20.26
CA GLU A 59 -11.94 -12.68 -20.66
C GLU A 59 -12.11 -14.20 -20.43
N SER A 60 -11.00 -14.94 -20.34
CA SER A 60 -11.01 -16.37 -20.03
C SER A 60 -11.10 -16.69 -18.54
N GLU A 61 -11.45 -15.71 -17.71
CA GLU A 61 -11.53 -15.83 -16.23
C GLU A 61 -10.21 -16.24 -15.59
N SER A 62 -9.08 -15.93 -16.23
CA SER A 62 -7.75 -16.16 -15.70
C SER A 62 -7.06 -14.84 -15.37
N PHE A 63 -5.98 -14.90 -14.59
CA PHE A 63 -5.18 -13.74 -14.21
C PHE A 63 -3.78 -13.85 -14.80
N VAL A 64 -3.31 -12.76 -15.39
CA VAL A 64 -1.95 -12.63 -15.93
C VAL A 64 -1.19 -11.59 -15.11
N GLU A 65 0.00 -11.95 -14.67
CA GLU A 65 0.85 -11.04 -13.93
C GLU A 65 1.37 -9.92 -14.83
N ASN A 66 1.19 -8.67 -14.41
CA ASN A 66 1.83 -7.50 -14.99
C ASN A 66 3.04 -7.11 -14.13
N SER A 67 4.19 -7.67 -14.46
CA SER A 67 5.42 -7.58 -13.65
C SER A 67 6.25 -6.32 -13.88
N SER A 68 5.98 -5.55 -14.94
CA SER A 68 6.77 -4.36 -15.31
C SER A 68 6.27 -3.10 -14.61
N GLN A 69 6.12 -3.13 -13.29
CA GLN A 69 5.54 -2.05 -12.51
C GLN A 69 6.58 -1.35 -11.61
N PRO A 70 6.41 -0.03 -11.32
CA PRO A 70 7.40 0.77 -10.61
C PRO A 70 7.62 0.33 -9.15
N TRP A 71 6.62 -0.20 -8.47
CA TRP A 71 6.74 -0.65 -7.07
C TRP A 71 7.70 -1.82 -6.87
N SER A 72 8.12 -2.49 -7.93
CA SER A 72 9.21 -3.49 -7.86
C SER A 72 10.54 -2.90 -7.36
N GLN A 73 10.73 -1.58 -7.52
CA GLN A 73 11.89 -0.85 -7.02
C GLN A 73 11.72 -0.39 -5.57
N ASP A 74 10.49 -0.39 -5.07
CA ASP A 74 10.13 0.06 -3.72
C ASP A 74 9.96 -1.11 -2.72
N LYS A 75 10.48 -2.29 -3.05
CA LYS A 75 10.35 -3.52 -2.26
C LYS A 75 10.87 -3.43 -0.81
N ASP A 76 11.70 -2.43 -0.52
CA ASP A 76 12.20 -2.19 0.82
C ASP A 76 11.18 -1.40 1.69
N SER A 77 10.09 -0.91 1.11
CA SER A 77 8.92 -0.37 1.82
C SER A 77 7.85 -1.45 1.87
N GLU A 78 7.47 -1.88 3.08
CA GLU A 78 6.43 -2.88 3.29
C GLU A 78 5.04 -2.31 3.00
N ASP A 79 4.19 -3.07 2.30
CA ASP A 79 2.86 -2.66 1.89
C ASP A 79 1.83 -3.09 2.96
N LEU A 80 1.32 -2.12 3.76
CA LEU A 80 0.33 -2.38 4.82
C LEU A 80 -1.10 -1.97 4.47
N GLY A 81 -1.32 -1.46 3.28
CA GLY A 81 -2.65 -1.16 2.74
C GLY A 81 -2.53 -0.73 1.29
N ALA A 82 -3.58 -0.96 0.53
CA ALA A 82 -3.65 -0.58 -0.88
C ALA A 82 -5.07 -0.11 -1.22
N LEU A 83 -5.16 0.91 -2.08
CA LEU A 83 -6.43 1.45 -2.54
C LEU A 83 -6.31 1.92 -3.99
N PHE A 84 -7.18 1.39 -4.85
CA PHE A 84 -7.42 1.94 -6.17
C PHE A 84 -8.48 3.04 -6.10
N PHE A 85 -8.19 4.22 -6.64
CA PHE A 85 -9.13 5.33 -6.81
C PHE A 85 -8.61 6.30 -7.86
N ASP A 86 -9.49 7.08 -8.44
CA ASP A 86 -9.16 8.13 -9.41
C ASP A 86 -8.73 9.39 -8.64
N VAL A 87 -7.43 9.70 -8.64
CA VAL A 87 -6.86 10.81 -7.84
C VAL A 87 -6.85 12.13 -8.57
N ASP A 88 -6.81 12.10 -9.92
CA ASP A 88 -6.67 13.29 -10.75
C ASP A 88 -7.86 13.57 -11.69
N LYS A 89 -8.92 12.76 -11.57
CA LYS A 89 -10.21 12.87 -12.28
C LYS A 89 -10.10 12.64 -13.79
N ASP A 90 -9.23 11.75 -14.19
CA ASP A 90 -9.08 11.34 -15.60
C ASP A 90 -9.88 10.07 -15.94
N ASN A 91 -10.64 9.55 -14.95
CA ASN A 91 -11.49 8.36 -15.00
C ASN A 91 -10.70 7.05 -15.17
N ASP A 92 -9.46 7.00 -14.73
CA ASP A 92 -8.80 5.73 -14.48
C ASP A 92 -8.46 5.55 -12.99
N LEU A 93 -8.06 4.35 -12.61
CA LEU A 93 -7.80 4.02 -11.23
C LEU A 93 -6.29 4.08 -10.94
N ASP A 94 -5.91 5.01 -10.11
CA ASP A 94 -4.57 5.12 -9.55
C ASP A 94 -4.40 4.21 -8.34
N LEU A 95 -3.17 3.99 -7.91
CA LEU A 95 -2.85 3.13 -6.77
C LEU A 95 -2.17 3.91 -5.66
N TYR A 96 -2.81 3.98 -4.50
CA TYR A 96 -2.21 4.43 -3.26
C TYR A 96 -1.81 3.23 -2.41
N ILE A 97 -0.58 3.23 -1.89
CA ILE A 97 -0.06 2.19 -1.01
C ILE A 97 0.40 2.82 0.30
N THR A 98 -0.18 2.36 1.41
CA THR A 98 0.33 2.72 2.74
C THR A 98 1.57 1.89 3.05
N SER A 99 2.58 2.58 3.56
CA SER A 99 3.85 1.97 3.93
C SER A 99 3.97 1.90 5.43
N GLY A 100 4.37 0.76 5.95
CA GLY A 100 4.57 0.61 7.38
C GLY A 100 5.51 -0.54 7.68
N SER A 101 5.97 -0.60 8.89
CA SER A 101 6.71 -1.73 9.43
C SER A 101 6.99 -1.47 10.91
N SER A 102 7.06 -2.51 11.72
CA SER A 102 7.64 -2.47 13.06
C SER A 102 9.17 -2.63 13.03
N GLU A 103 9.73 -3.01 11.88
CA GLU A 103 11.17 -3.25 11.73
C GLU A 103 11.99 -1.96 11.51
N TYR A 104 11.32 -0.84 11.17
CA TYR A 104 11.96 0.45 10.98
C TYR A 104 11.71 1.39 12.15
N SER A 105 12.73 2.16 12.54
CA SER A 105 12.55 3.21 13.53
C SER A 105 11.68 4.35 12.99
N GLN A 106 11.02 5.05 13.90
CA GLN A 106 10.22 6.24 13.58
C GLN A 106 11.05 7.25 12.75
N GLY A 107 10.46 7.80 11.72
CA GLY A 107 11.10 8.77 10.83
C GLY A 107 11.92 8.14 9.70
N ASN A 108 11.93 6.83 9.54
CA ASN A 108 12.60 6.18 8.42
C ASN A 108 11.87 6.52 7.10
N PRO A 109 12.58 6.98 6.06
CA PRO A 109 11.98 7.32 4.76
C PRO A 109 11.20 6.18 4.08
N LEU A 110 11.52 4.93 4.40
CA LEU A 110 10.82 3.75 3.87
C LEU A 110 9.41 3.57 4.43
N LEU A 111 9.04 4.35 5.46
CA LEU A 111 7.67 4.43 6.00
C LEU A 111 6.80 5.45 5.26
N LYS A 112 7.35 6.18 4.26
CA LYS A 112 6.55 7.11 3.47
C LYS A 112 5.58 6.35 2.57
N ASP A 113 4.31 6.72 2.60
CA ASP A 113 3.29 6.21 1.67
C ASP A 113 3.62 6.56 0.23
N ARG A 114 3.06 5.81 -0.70
CA ARG A 114 3.38 5.91 -2.13
C ARG A 114 2.11 6.01 -2.96
N LEU A 115 2.16 6.92 -3.96
CA LEU A 115 1.11 7.07 -4.96
C LEU A 115 1.69 6.75 -6.35
N TYR A 116 0.96 5.97 -7.10
CA TYR A 116 1.28 5.59 -8.46
C TYR A 116 0.12 5.98 -9.39
N ILE A 117 0.42 6.81 -10.38
CA ILE A 117 -0.54 7.28 -11.38
C ILE A 117 -0.59 6.28 -12.52
N ASN A 118 -1.80 5.89 -12.90
CA ASN A 118 -2.09 5.02 -14.03
C ASN A 118 -2.15 5.82 -15.33
N ASP A 119 -1.94 5.18 -16.46
CA ASP A 119 -2.15 5.75 -17.79
C ASP A 119 -3.47 5.29 -18.44
N GLY A 120 -4.36 4.67 -17.66
CA GLY A 120 -5.62 4.08 -18.12
C GLY A 120 -5.46 2.74 -18.86
N SER A 121 -4.27 2.19 -18.88
CA SER A 121 -3.97 0.90 -19.53
C SER A 121 -3.29 -0.09 -18.57
N GLY A 122 -3.32 0.20 -17.26
CA GLY A 122 -2.69 -0.61 -16.23
C GLY A 122 -1.17 -0.45 -16.16
N ASN A 123 -0.62 0.65 -16.69
CA ASN A 123 0.79 1.00 -16.51
C ASN A 123 0.90 2.19 -15.55
N PHE A 124 1.68 2.01 -14.51
CA PHE A 124 1.76 2.96 -13.43
C PHE A 124 3.10 3.72 -13.41
N THR A 125 3.05 4.97 -12.94
CA THR A 125 4.23 5.81 -12.72
C THR A 125 4.18 6.39 -11.33
N LYS A 126 5.27 6.27 -10.56
CA LYS A 126 5.34 6.79 -9.19
C LYS A 126 5.29 8.32 -9.18
N ASN A 127 4.41 8.89 -8.34
CA ASN A 127 4.35 10.33 -8.08
C ASN A 127 5.02 10.65 -6.75
N GLU A 128 6.29 11.02 -6.80
CA GLU A 128 7.13 11.25 -5.60
C GLU A 128 6.69 12.45 -4.75
N ASN A 129 5.95 13.40 -5.33
CA ASN A 129 5.63 14.69 -4.70
C ASN A 129 4.18 14.81 -4.23
N ALA A 130 3.31 13.86 -4.58
CA ALA A 130 1.89 13.96 -4.25
C ALA A 130 1.58 13.58 -2.80
N VAL A 131 2.43 12.75 -2.18
CA VAL A 131 2.22 12.26 -0.81
C VAL A 131 3.02 13.10 0.17
N PRO A 132 2.42 13.58 1.27
CA PRO A 132 3.14 14.29 2.33
C PRO A 132 4.32 13.49 2.87
N ASN A 133 5.35 14.19 3.36
CA ASN A 133 6.51 13.56 3.97
C ASN A 133 6.21 13.13 5.43
N ILE A 134 5.28 12.20 5.57
CA ILE A 134 4.94 11.55 6.85
C ILE A 134 5.68 10.22 6.87
N TYR A 135 6.48 9.99 7.89
CA TYR A 135 7.34 8.81 8.06
C TYR A 135 6.90 8.02 9.29
N GLU A 136 5.65 7.62 9.28
CA GLU A 136 5.03 6.79 10.33
C GLU A 136 4.44 5.52 9.70
N SER A 137 4.29 4.46 10.50
CA SER A 137 3.70 3.22 10.01
C SER A 137 2.20 3.40 9.81
N THR A 138 1.77 3.51 8.56
CA THR A 138 0.37 3.64 8.13
C THR A 138 -0.17 2.28 7.69
N GLU A 139 -1.45 2.02 7.94
CA GLU A 139 -2.06 0.72 7.60
C GLU A 139 -3.41 0.88 6.89
N CYS A 140 -4.19 1.87 7.28
CA CYS A 140 -5.54 2.06 6.74
C CYS A 140 -5.57 3.23 5.75
N VAL A 141 -6.10 3.00 4.58
CA VAL A 141 -6.42 4.05 3.60
C VAL A 141 -7.86 3.89 3.11
N LYS A 142 -8.62 4.99 3.09
CA LYS A 142 -9.99 5.07 2.60
C LYS A 142 -10.23 6.40 1.92
N THR A 143 -11.15 6.42 0.96
CA THR A 143 -11.60 7.63 0.28
C THR A 143 -13.07 7.90 0.53
N SER A 144 -13.43 9.17 0.60
CA SER A 144 -14.81 9.67 0.61
C SER A 144 -14.78 11.14 0.24
N ASP A 145 -15.82 11.63 -0.42
CA ASP A 145 -16.08 13.07 -0.54
C ASP A 145 -16.74 13.53 0.77
N VAL A 146 -15.92 14.08 1.71
CA VAL A 146 -16.36 14.38 3.08
C VAL A 146 -17.07 15.73 3.16
N ASP A 147 -16.65 16.70 2.32
CA ASP A 147 -17.20 18.05 2.32
C ASP A 147 -18.20 18.32 1.17
N ASN A 148 -18.45 17.35 0.32
CA ASN A 148 -19.35 17.38 -0.82
C ASN A 148 -18.95 18.42 -1.88
N ASP A 149 -17.66 18.59 -2.10
CA ASP A 149 -17.12 19.46 -3.16
C ASP A 149 -16.91 18.73 -4.51
N GLY A 150 -17.12 17.43 -4.53
CA GLY A 150 -16.98 16.54 -5.69
C GLY A 150 -15.58 15.98 -5.86
N ASP A 151 -14.68 16.19 -4.90
CA ASP A 151 -13.36 15.60 -4.84
C ASP A 151 -13.34 14.45 -3.82
N LEU A 152 -12.49 13.45 -4.04
CA LEU A 152 -12.31 12.41 -3.05
C LEU A 152 -11.24 12.82 -2.04
N ASP A 153 -11.65 12.92 -0.78
CA ASP A 153 -10.74 13.06 0.34
C ASP A 153 -10.11 11.73 0.71
N LEU A 154 -8.88 11.78 1.19
CA LEU A 154 -8.13 10.60 1.60
C LEU A 154 -7.98 10.57 3.11
N PHE A 155 -8.53 9.54 3.74
CA PHE A 155 -8.27 9.22 5.13
C PHE A 155 -7.16 8.20 5.25
N ILE A 156 -6.09 8.53 6.00
CA ILE A 156 -4.95 7.66 6.25
C ILE A 156 -4.83 7.45 7.76
N GLY A 157 -4.89 6.22 8.20
CA GLY A 157 -4.75 5.84 9.59
C GLY A 157 -3.38 5.27 9.89
N THR A 158 -2.67 5.87 10.85
CA THR A 158 -1.43 5.30 11.40
C THR A 158 -1.76 4.21 12.41
N ARG A 159 -0.97 3.15 12.41
CA ARG A 159 -1.18 2.00 13.29
C ARG A 159 -0.37 2.12 14.57
N LEU A 160 0.91 2.42 14.44
CA LEU A 160 1.84 2.40 15.56
C LEU A 160 3.03 3.34 15.33
N ILE A 161 3.67 3.69 16.42
CA ILE A 161 5.02 4.24 16.40
C ILE A 161 5.96 3.08 16.75
N SER A 162 6.81 2.68 15.83
CA SER A 162 7.76 1.58 16.03
C SER A 162 8.63 1.82 17.28
N GLY A 163 8.80 0.80 18.10
CA GLY A 163 9.52 0.86 19.35
C GLY A 163 8.79 1.60 20.49
N LYS A 164 7.50 1.94 20.30
CA LYS A 164 6.70 2.67 21.29
C LYS A 164 5.27 2.13 21.38
N TYR A 165 5.12 0.83 21.49
CA TYR A 165 3.80 0.20 21.63
C TYR A 165 3.00 0.82 22.79
N GLY A 166 1.71 1.12 22.51
CA GLY A 166 0.80 1.75 23.45
C GLY A 166 0.84 3.28 23.49
N PHE A 167 1.75 3.94 22.75
CA PHE A 167 1.68 5.37 22.53
C PHE A 167 0.77 5.68 21.34
N PRO A 168 -0.04 6.76 21.39
CA PRO A 168 -0.90 7.13 20.28
C PRO A 168 -0.04 7.54 19.08
N ALA A 169 -0.35 6.97 17.92
CA ALA A 169 0.17 7.43 16.63
C ALA A 169 -0.68 8.62 16.13
N SER A 170 -0.11 9.50 15.32
CA SER A 170 -0.85 10.56 14.64
C SER A 170 -1.62 10.00 13.42
N SER A 171 -2.76 10.57 13.13
CA SER A 171 -3.57 10.26 11.94
C SER A 171 -3.96 11.56 11.24
#